data_a44e4e38a397fa4c4622c0f8ad5d4d1c
#
_entry.id   a44e4e38a397fa4c4622c0f8ad5d4d1c
#
_cell.length_a   1.000
_cell.length_b   1.000
_cell.length_c   1.000
_cell.angle_alpha   90.00
_cell.angle_beta   90.00
_cell.angle_gamma   90.00
#
_symmetry.space_group_name_H-M   'P 1'
#
loop_
_entity.id
_entity.type
_entity.pdbx_description
1 polymer ?
#
loop_
_entity_poly.entity_id
_entity_poly.type
_entity_poly.pdbx_seq_one_letter_code
_entity_poly.pdbx_strand_id
1 'polypeptide(L)'
;MKRPTIGVLTWREGKRFAEPAYFRRLLRAGQELGSTVFLFSPKDVLAQGKQVRGFILDANGNWQARMFDRPDAVFDRYRYTPTQAFKDYVAFRRTSNFLYANNRLANKWRVHEVLYRDERMHRWLPETFLYSRANFVKMLGRHSFLYVKPLNGTGGRNILCIEKTDQGYRLLGRDRQRSKISTVVKQVDAVLRYVDRWTRAEKYIVQQGLRLQLVPKRAVDMRLLIQKDGNGDWRVTGHGMRVGGERSATSNLHGGGKAMPVPEFLRPRFGDARTVEIVRDCEQLAYQTAESLENHFGRMVEFGLDIGIDVNGRAWLIEVNPKPAREVFREMGAVQQYKQAISRPIEYAMYLARTKGQEEKEKKYSRVSARR
;
A
#
# COMPACT_ATOMS: atom_id res chain seq x y z
N MET A 1 11.42 16.98 28.77
CA MET A 1 10.20 16.23 28.39
C MET A 1 10.53 14.75 28.27
N LYS A 2 9.63 13.83 28.70
CA LYS A 2 9.81 12.38 28.51
C LYS A 2 9.87 12.07 27.01
N ARG A 3 10.84 11.27 26.57
CA ARG A 3 10.95 10.80 25.18
C ARG A 3 9.71 9.96 24.83
N PRO A 4 9.00 10.24 23.74
CA PRO A 4 7.84 9.43 23.36
C PRO A 4 8.26 8.01 23.02
N THR A 5 7.40 7.06 23.42
CA THR A 5 7.61 5.63 23.18
C THR A 5 6.69 5.16 22.08
N ILE A 6 7.24 4.68 20.98
CA ILE A 6 6.50 4.24 19.78
C ILE A 6 6.62 2.73 19.62
N GLY A 7 5.49 2.04 19.68
CA GLY A 7 5.42 0.62 19.37
C GLY A 7 5.23 0.38 17.88
N VAL A 8 5.99 -0.54 17.28
CA VAL A 8 5.76 -0.99 15.90
C VAL A 8 5.18 -2.39 15.93
N LEU A 9 3.89 -2.49 15.61
CA LEU A 9 3.17 -3.76 15.59
C LEU A 9 3.50 -4.53 14.31
N THR A 10 4.08 -5.73 14.44
CA THR A 10 4.50 -6.56 13.32
C THR A 10 4.38 -8.05 13.59
N TRP A 11 4.48 -8.86 12.53
CA TRP A 11 4.66 -10.31 12.67
C TRP A 11 6.07 -10.63 13.17
N ARG A 12 6.17 -11.58 14.09
CA ARG A 12 7.42 -12.21 14.51
C ARG A 12 7.26 -13.65 14.94
N GLU A 13 8.34 -14.39 14.82
CA GLU A 13 8.53 -15.72 15.40
C GLU A 13 9.92 -15.78 16.03
N GLY A 14 9.98 -15.98 17.35
CA GLY A 14 11.23 -15.81 18.08
C GLY A 14 11.80 -14.39 17.90
N LYS A 15 13.03 -14.31 17.39
CA LYS A 15 13.70 -13.05 16.99
C LYS A 15 13.65 -12.80 15.47
N ARG A 16 12.87 -13.57 14.71
CA ARG A 16 12.65 -13.36 13.27
C ARG A 16 11.49 -12.40 13.06
N PHE A 17 11.70 -11.38 12.23
CA PHE A 17 10.71 -10.37 11.87
C PHE A 17 10.44 -10.39 10.36
N ALA A 18 9.25 -9.92 9.95
CA ALA A 18 8.85 -9.91 8.54
C ALA A 18 9.76 -9.06 7.63
N GLU A 19 10.24 -7.93 8.12
CA GLU A 19 11.04 -6.94 7.36
C GLU A 19 12.27 -6.47 8.19
N PRO A 20 13.24 -7.35 8.53
CA PRO A 20 14.27 -7.04 9.53
C PRO A 20 15.16 -5.85 9.15
N ALA A 21 15.54 -5.72 7.88
CA ALA A 21 16.36 -4.62 7.40
C ALA A 21 15.62 -3.27 7.47
N TYR A 22 14.33 -3.23 7.16
CA TYR A 22 13.50 -2.05 7.31
C TYR A 22 13.36 -1.65 8.78
N PHE A 23 13.06 -2.60 9.66
CA PHE A 23 12.88 -2.32 11.09
C PHE A 23 14.15 -1.83 11.77
N ARG A 24 15.34 -2.35 11.40
CA ARG A 24 16.62 -1.81 11.90
C ARG A 24 16.79 -0.32 11.60
N ARG A 25 16.44 0.09 10.36
CA ARG A 25 16.50 1.49 9.96
C ARG A 25 15.45 2.34 10.66
N LEU A 26 14.24 1.80 10.82
CA LEU A 26 13.14 2.47 11.50
C LEU A 26 13.48 2.75 12.98
N LEU A 27 14.08 1.79 13.69
CA LEU A 27 14.53 1.97 15.07
C LEU A 27 15.61 3.05 15.18
N ARG A 28 16.59 3.05 14.26
CA ARG A 28 17.64 4.08 14.20
C ARG A 28 17.06 5.47 13.94
N ALA A 29 16.19 5.59 12.95
CA ALA A 29 15.49 6.86 12.68
C ALA A 29 14.72 7.36 13.91
N GLY A 30 14.08 6.46 14.66
CA GLY A 30 13.42 6.81 15.92
C GLY A 30 14.39 7.35 16.98
N GLN A 31 15.57 6.77 17.11
CA GLN A 31 16.61 7.28 18.00
C GLN A 31 17.11 8.67 17.59
N GLU A 32 17.36 8.88 16.29
CA GLU A 32 17.76 10.17 15.71
C GLU A 32 16.70 11.25 15.95
N LEU A 33 15.41 10.89 15.91
CA LEU A 33 14.27 11.77 16.21
C LEU A 33 14.01 11.97 17.72
N GLY A 34 14.82 11.34 18.59
CA GLY A 34 14.70 11.48 20.05
C GLY A 34 13.53 10.67 20.63
N SER A 35 13.05 9.61 19.97
CA SER A 35 12.03 8.69 20.47
C SER A 35 12.60 7.31 20.81
N THR A 36 11.89 6.58 21.68
CA THR A 36 12.15 5.16 21.89
C THR A 36 11.20 4.35 21.01
N VAL A 37 11.77 3.63 20.02
CA VAL A 37 10.98 2.76 19.12
C VAL A 37 11.29 1.31 19.44
N PHE A 38 10.25 0.46 19.54
CA PHE A 38 10.41 -0.97 19.72
C PHE A 38 9.42 -1.76 18.86
N LEU A 39 9.78 -2.99 18.48
CA LEU A 39 8.91 -3.90 17.74
C LEU A 39 8.15 -4.80 18.72
N PHE A 40 6.92 -5.15 18.37
CA PHE A 40 6.14 -6.13 19.12
C PHE A 40 5.10 -6.82 18.22
N SER A 41 4.59 -7.95 18.68
CA SER A 41 3.48 -8.68 18.07
C SER A 41 2.31 -8.81 19.05
N PRO A 42 1.11 -9.22 18.63
CA PRO A 42 -0.04 -9.39 19.54
C PRO A 42 0.28 -10.20 20.79
N LYS A 43 1.07 -11.27 20.67
CA LYS A 43 1.46 -12.15 21.79
C LYS A 43 2.44 -11.54 22.79
N ASP A 44 2.95 -10.35 22.51
CA ASP A 44 3.89 -9.64 23.39
C ASP A 44 3.19 -8.65 24.32
N VAL A 45 1.89 -8.47 24.17
CA VAL A 45 1.09 -7.58 25.00
C VAL A 45 0.66 -8.31 26.27
N LEU A 46 1.04 -7.77 27.41
CA LEU A 46 0.82 -8.34 28.73
C LEU A 46 -0.05 -7.40 29.59
N ALA A 47 -0.53 -7.90 30.72
CA ALA A 47 -1.27 -7.13 31.71
C ALA A 47 -2.38 -6.24 31.08
N GLN A 48 -3.18 -6.83 30.17
CA GLN A 48 -4.31 -6.15 29.49
C GLN A 48 -3.86 -4.88 28.73
N GLY A 49 -2.65 -4.88 28.18
CA GLY A 49 -2.10 -3.77 27.39
C GLY A 49 -1.35 -2.71 28.21
N LYS A 50 -1.14 -2.94 29.50
CA LYS A 50 -0.33 -2.02 30.35
C LYS A 50 1.17 -2.22 30.11
N GLN A 51 1.61 -3.42 29.79
CA GLN A 51 3.00 -3.78 29.52
C GLN A 51 3.15 -4.48 28.17
N VAL A 52 4.28 -4.26 27.54
CA VAL A 52 4.61 -4.85 26.23
C VAL A 52 6.06 -5.34 26.24
N ARG A 53 6.26 -6.62 25.90
CA ARG A 53 7.58 -7.14 25.60
C ARG A 53 8.01 -6.63 24.23
N GLY A 54 8.81 -5.58 24.21
CA GLY A 54 9.33 -4.95 23.00
C GLY A 54 10.72 -5.45 22.62
N PHE A 55 11.03 -5.36 21.32
CA PHE A 55 12.33 -5.72 20.77
C PHE A 55 13.01 -4.47 20.22
N ILE A 56 14.22 -4.22 20.69
CA ILE A 56 15.12 -3.14 20.27
C ILE A 56 16.43 -3.72 19.74
N LEU A 57 17.31 -2.85 19.25
CA LEU A 57 18.68 -3.23 18.91
C LEU A 57 19.59 -2.94 20.09
N ASP A 58 20.47 -3.88 20.42
CA ASP A 58 21.60 -3.65 21.31
C ASP A 58 22.74 -2.86 20.59
N ALA A 59 23.83 -2.57 21.29
CA ALA A 59 24.98 -1.86 20.74
C ALA A 59 25.61 -2.58 19.53
N ASN A 60 25.51 -3.90 19.48
CA ASN A 60 26.04 -4.74 18.39
C ASN A 60 25.02 -4.90 17.22
N GLY A 61 23.83 -4.29 17.34
CA GLY A 61 22.78 -4.37 16.33
C GLY A 61 21.98 -5.69 16.38
N ASN A 62 22.05 -6.45 17.45
CA ASN A 62 21.27 -7.66 17.66
C ASN A 62 19.91 -7.34 18.30
N TRP A 63 18.91 -8.19 18.05
CA TRP A 63 17.61 -8.05 18.67
C TRP A 63 17.63 -8.43 20.14
N GLN A 64 17.30 -7.47 21.00
CA GLN A 64 17.17 -7.63 22.43
C GLN A 64 15.73 -7.40 22.88
N ALA A 65 15.16 -8.33 23.65
CA ALA A 65 13.85 -8.15 24.27
C ALA A 65 13.98 -7.34 25.56
N ARG A 66 13.08 -6.39 25.76
CA ARG A 66 12.91 -5.62 27.01
C ARG A 66 11.44 -5.43 27.32
N MET A 67 11.13 -5.22 28.59
CA MET A 67 9.80 -4.82 29.01
C MET A 67 9.65 -3.30 28.88
N PHE A 68 8.52 -2.89 28.31
CA PHE A 68 8.10 -1.50 28.17
C PHE A 68 6.74 -1.32 28.77
N ASP A 69 6.45 -0.12 29.27
CA ASP A 69 5.09 0.33 29.49
C ASP A 69 4.34 0.41 28.14
N ARG A 70 3.03 0.59 28.25
CA ARG A 70 2.19 0.84 27.08
C ARG A 70 2.79 1.96 26.22
N PRO A 71 3.00 1.75 24.90
CA PRO A 71 3.52 2.80 24.02
C PRO A 71 2.56 3.97 23.90
N ASP A 72 3.09 5.18 23.76
CA ASP A 72 2.32 6.40 23.57
C ASP A 72 1.55 6.40 22.25
N ALA A 73 2.15 5.80 21.19
CA ALA A 73 1.47 5.52 19.93
C ALA A 73 2.00 4.22 19.29
N VAL A 74 1.20 3.66 18.38
CA VAL A 74 1.54 2.40 17.67
C VAL A 74 1.48 2.61 16.16
N PHE A 75 2.57 2.33 15.47
CA PHE A 75 2.62 2.18 14.04
C PHE A 75 2.32 0.72 13.68
N ASP A 76 1.19 0.45 13.02
CA ASP A 76 0.80 -0.89 12.58
C ASP A 76 1.45 -1.23 11.23
N ARG A 77 2.52 -2.04 11.27
CA ARG A 77 3.23 -2.56 10.10
C ARG A 77 2.99 -4.06 9.90
N TYR A 78 1.96 -4.66 10.51
CA TYR A 78 1.66 -6.08 10.35
C TYR A 78 1.10 -6.36 8.94
N ARG A 79 1.90 -6.97 8.08
CA ARG A 79 1.53 -7.28 6.70
C ARG A 79 0.59 -8.50 6.61
N TYR A 80 -0.24 -8.50 5.57
CA TYR A 80 -1.13 -9.63 5.29
C TYR A 80 -0.32 -10.89 4.96
N THR A 81 -0.66 -11.99 5.64
CA THR A 81 -0.26 -13.35 5.30
C THR A 81 -1.46 -14.28 5.53
N PRO A 82 -1.72 -15.29 4.69
CA PRO A 82 -2.85 -16.20 4.86
C PRO A 82 -2.55 -17.25 5.95
N THR A 83 -2.32 -16.81 7.20
CA THR A 83 -1.91 -17.65 8.33
C THR A 83 -2.79 -17.45 9.55
N GLN A 84 -2.77 -18.38 10.49
CA GLN A 84 -3.45 -18.24 11.78
C GLN A 84 -2.95 -16.99 12.53
N ALA A 85 -1.65 -16.72 12.51
CA ALA A 85 -1.06 -15.53 13.14
C ALA A 85 -1.65 -14.21 12.62
N PHE A 86 -2.08 -14.16 11.35
CA PHE A 86 -2.78 -13.00 10.81
C PHE A 86 -4.23 -12.90 11.33
N LYS A 87 -4.92 -14.02 11.52
CA LYS A 87 -6.26 -14.04 12.14
C LYS A 87 -6.19 -13.55 13.58
N ASP A 88 -5.19 -14.00 14.34
CA ASP A 88 -4.94 -13.57 15.73
C ASP A 88 -4.62 -12.07 15.81
N TYR A 89 -3.80 -11.56 14.87
CA TYR A 89 -3.57 -10.12 14.73
C TYR A 89 -4.86 -9.35 14.44
N VAL A 90 -5.74 -9.85 13.57
CA VAL A 90 -7.03 -9.19 13.26
C VAL A 90 -7.92 -9.15 14.52
N ALA A 91 -8.00 -10.24 15.27
CA ALA A 91 -8.73 -10.30 16.55
C ALA A 91 -8.15 -9.30 17.56
N PHE A 92 -6.83 -9.31 17.74
CA PHE A 92 -6.12 -8.35 18.59
C PHE A 92 -6.41 -6.89 18.22
N ARG A 93 -6.39 -6.55 16.93
CA ARG A 93 -6.66 -5.18 16.44
C ARG A 93 -8.10 -4.72 16.70
N ARG A 94 -9.05 -5.64 16.84
CA ARG A 94 -10.45 -5.31 17.16
C ARG A 94 -10.65 -4.98 18.64
N THR A 95 -9.88 -5.62 19.51
CA THR A 95 -10.06 -5.52 20.97
C THR A 95 -9.04 -4.59 21.63
N SER A 96 -7.89 -4.35 21.01
CA SER A 96 -6.84 -3.49 21.57
C SER A 96 -7.20 -2.01 21.41
N ASN A 97 -6.99 -1.25 22.49
CA ASN A 97 -7.30 0.18 22.55
C ASN A 97 -6.05 1.09 22.44
N PHE A 98 -4.97 0.63 21.81
CA PHE A 98 -3.79 1.45 21.56
C PHE A 98 -4.12 2.66 20.68
N LEU A 99 -3.33 3.74 20.83
CA LEU A 99 -3.35 4.87 19.91
C LEU A 99 -2.62 4.47 18.63
N TYR A 100 -3.35 4.01 17.62
CA TYR A 100 -2.75 3.60 16.35
C TYR A 100 -2.54 4.80 15.42
N ALA A 101 -1.35 4.88 14.83
CA ALA A 101 -1.04 5.86 13.79
C ALA A 101 -1.77 5.56 12.48
N ASN A 102 -2.19 4.33 12.27
CA ASN A 102 -2.92 3.93 11.07
C ASN A 102 -3.99 2.87 11.37
N ASN A 103 -5.12 3.03 10.73
CA ASN A 103 -6.15 2.01 10.65
C ASN A 103 -5.81 0.96 9.59
N ARG A 104 -6.58 -0.11 9.56
CA ARG A 104 -6.48 -1.13 8.53
C ARG A 104 -7.27 -0.70 7.30
N LEU A 105 -6.64 -0.76 6.14
CA LEU A 105 -7.35 -0.59 4.88
C LEU A 105 -8.13 -1.86 4.54
N ALA A 106 -9.29 -1.70 3.91
CA ALA A 106 -10.14 -2.79 3.44
C ALA A 106 -9.56 -3.47 2.19
N ASN A 107 -10.27 -4.46 1.66
CA ASN A 107 -9.91 -5.11 0.40
C ASN A 107 -10.04 -4.16 -0.81
N LYS A 108 -9.52 -4.57 -1.96
CA LYS A 108 -9.46 -3.77 -3.19
C LYS A 108 -10.82 -3.25 -3.65
N TRP A 109 -11.88 -4.07 -3.54
CA TRP A 109 -13.22 -3.64 -3.93
C TRP A 109 -13.73 -2.52 -3.04
N ARG A 110 -13.64 -2.69 -1.72
CA ARG A 110 -14.11 -1.65 -0.79
C ARG A 110 -13.32 -0.35 -0.92
N VAL A 111 -12.03 -0.43 -1.18
CA VAL A 111 -11.20 0.75 -1.50
C VAL A 111 -11.70 1.42 -2.78
N HIS A 112 -11.97 0.65 -3.84
CA HIS A 112 -12.53 1.17 -5.09
C HIS A 112 -13.89 1.84 -4.88
N GLU A 113 -14.82 1.20 -4.14
CA GLU A 113 -16.14 1.79 -3.83
C GLU A 113 -16.03 3.13 -3.10
N VAL A 114 -15.11 3.25 -2.14
CA VAL A 114 -14.87 4.48 -1.40
C VAL A 114 -14.35 5.58 -2.32
N LEU A 115 -13.34 5.27 -3.13
CA LEU A 115 -12.79 6.22 -4.09
C LEU A 115 -13.79 6.61 -5.17
N TYR A 116 -14.61 5.65 -5.64
CA TYR A 116 -15.63 5.92 -6.67
C TYR A 116 -16.79 6.81 -6.16
N ARG A 117 -17.03 6.89 -4.86
CA ARG A 117 -18.02 7.82 -4.26
C ARG A 117 -17.54 9.28 -4.27
N ASP A 118 -16.25 9.50 -4.39
CA ASP A 118 -15.66 10.82 -4.55
C ASP A 118 -15.55 11.15 -6.04
N GLU A 119 -16.44 12.00 -6.55
CA GLU A 119 -16.49 12.36 -7.98
C GLU A 119 -15.16 12.91 -8.49
N ARG A 120 -14.36 13.57 -7.63
CA ARG A 120 -13.04 14.08 -7.97
C ARG A 120 -12.08 12.97 -8.41
N MET A 121 -12.33 11.72 -7.98
CA MET A 121 -11.50 10.55 -8.31
C MET A 121 -11.85 9.91 -9.66
N HIS A 122 -13.05 10.14 -10.22
CA HIS A 122 -13.55 9.41 -11.40
C HIS A 122 -12.61 9.47 -12.60
N ARG A 123 -11.93 10.60 -12.80
CA ARG A 123 -11.00 10.79 -13.91
C ARG A 123 -9.77 9.87 -13.88
N TRP A 124 -9.42 9.33 -12.70
CA TRP A 124 -8.25 8.46 -12.51
C TRP A 124 -8.59 6.99 -12.28
N LEU A 125 -9.90 6.67 -12.12
CA LEU A 125 -10.31 5.31 -11.81
C LEU A 125 -10.67 4.54 -13.09
N PRO A 126 -10.07 3.35 -13.33
CA PRO A 126 -10.54 2.46 -14.37
C PRO A 126 -11.92 1.89 -14.02
N GLU A 127 -12.79 1.71 -15.01
CA GLU A 127 -14.10 1.07 -14.82
C GLU A 127 -13.90 -0.31 -14.16
N THR A 128 -14.56 -0.55 -13.04
CA THR A 128 -14.35 -1.74 -12.22
C THR A 128 -15.66 -2.21 -11.61
N PHE A 129 -15.92 -3.52 -11.67
CA PHE A 129 -17.07 -4.16 -11.04
C PHE A 129 -16.66 -5.41 -10.27
N LEU A 130 -17.51 -5.82 -9.32
CA LEU A 130 -17.43 -7.20 -8.81
C LEU A 130 -17.68 -8.17 -9.96
N TYR A 131 -16.90 -9.25 -9.99
CA TYR A 131 -17.10 -10.27 -11.01
C TYR A 131 -18.47 -10.92 -10.85
N SER A 132 -19.23 -10.87 -11.92
CA SER A 132 -20.36 -11.71 -12.25
C SER A 132 -20.33 -11.93 -13.75
N ARG A 133 -20.98 -12.97 -14.27
CA ARG A 133 -21.08 -13.18 -15.72
C ARG A 133 -21.66 -11.97 -16.43
N ALA A 134 -22.71 -11.36 -15.88
CA ALA A 134 -23.36 -10.19 -16.45
C ALA A 134 -22.40 -8.99 -16.52
N ASN A 135 -21.70 -8.68 -15.42
CA ASN A 135 -20.70 -7.60 -15.39
C ASN A 135 -19.54 -7.86 -16.34
N PHE A 136 -19.06 -9.12 -16.41
CA PHE A 136 -17.98 -9.49 -17.31
C PHE A 136 -18.36 -9.30 -18.78
N VAL A 137 -19.53 -9.78 -19.21
CA VAL A 137 -20.05 -9.62 -20.58
C VAL A 137 -20.24 -8.13 -20.92
N LYS A 138 -20.85 -7.37 -20.01
CA LYS A 138 -20.99 -5.91 -20.15
C LYS A 138 -19.64 -5.22 -20.39
N MET A 139 -18.65 -5.56 -19.59
CA MET A 139 -17.29 -5.00 -19.69
C MET A 139 -16.57 -5.43 -20.97
N LEU A 140 -16.73 -6.69 -21.37
CA LEU A 140 -16.15 -7.24 -22.59
C LEU A 140 -16.71 -6.59 -23.86
N GLY A 141 -17.97 -6.12 -23.81
CA GLY A 141 -18.59 -5.35 -24.89
C GLY A 141 -18.08 -3.91 -25.01
N ARG A 142 -17.53 -3.34 -23.91
CA ARG A 142 -17.09 -1.94 -23.85
C ARG A 142 -15.60 -1.76 -24.05
N HIS A 143 -14.80 -2.76 -23.67
CA HIS A 143 -13.33 -2.64 -23.60
C HIS A 143 -12.64 -3.71 -24.44
N SER A 144 -11.58 -3.34 -25.12
CA SER A 144 -10.76 -4.25 -25.94
C SER A 144 -10.04 -5.32 -25.10
N PHE A 145 -9.79 -5.03 -23.81
CA PHE A 145 -9.24 -6.01 -22.87
C PHE A 145 -9.60 -5.68 -21.42
N LEU A 146 -9.59 -6.72 -20.59
CA LEU A 146 -10.01 -6.68 -19.20
C LEU A 146 -8.99 -7.37 -18.31
N TYR A 147 -8.95 -6.99 -17.05
CA TYR A 147 -8.29 -7.73 -16.00
C TYR A 147 -9.32 -8.34 -15.04
N VAL A 148 -9.12 -9.62 -14.70
CA VAL A 148 -9.84 -10.31 -13.62
C VAL A 148 -8.85 -10.52 -12.48
N LYS A 149 -9.12 -9.89 -11.31
CA LYS A 149 -8.20 -9.81 -10.18
C LYS A 149 -8.90 -10.27 -8.90
N PRO A 150 -8.23 -11.04 -8.00
CA PRO A 150 -8.83 -11.39 -6.71
C PRO A 150 -8.96 -10.16 -5.81
N LEU A 151 -10.02 -10.13 -4.97
CA LEU A 151 -10.21 -9.05 -4.02
C LEU A 151 -9.07 -8.96 -3.00
N ASN A 152 -8.60 -10.11 -2.55
CA ASN A 152 -7.50 -10.23 -1.61
C ASN A 152 -6.32 -10.90 -2.32
N GLY A 153 -5.29 -10.14 -2.62
CA GLY A 153 -4.12 -10.68 -3.32
C GLY A 153 -2.99 -9.66 -3.40
N THR A 154 -1.76 -10.14 -3.39
CA THR A 154 -0.55 -9.34 -3.48
C THR A 154 0.41 -9.93 -4.51
N GLY A 155 1.27 -9.09 -5.08
CA GLY A 155 2.37 -9.55 -5.95
C GLY A 155 1.95 -10.14 -7.29
N GLY A 156 0.79 -9.74 -7.84
CA GLY A 156 0.38 -10.13 -9.20
C GLY A 156 -0.05 -11.59 -9.37
N ARG A 157 -0.36 -12.30 -8.28
CA ARG A 157 -0.84 -13.69 -8.34
C ARG A 157 -2.32 -13.74 -8.68
N ASN A 158 -2.70 -14.80 -9.38
CA ASN A 158 -4.08 -15.13 -9.72
C ASN A 158 -4.80 -14.01 -10.51
N ILE A 159 -4.03 -13.28 -11.33
CA ILE A 159 -4.54 -12.25 -12.23
C ILE A 159 -4.62 -12.81 -13.63
N LEU A 160 -5.75 -12.59 -14.28
CA LEU A 160 -6.00 -12.96 -15.66
C LEU A 160 -6.31 -11.70 -16.48
N CYS A 161 -5.60 -11.51 -17.59
CA CYS A 161 -5.89 -10.52 -18.62
C CYS A 161 -6.62 -11.23 -19.76
N ILE A 162 -7.71 -10.67 -20.22
CA ILE A 162 -8.50 -11.14 -21.37
C ILE A 162 -8.47 -10.04 -22.42
N GLU A 163 -7.92 -10.30 -23.59
CA GLU A 163 -7.79 -9.34 -24.67
C GLU A 163 -8.52 -9.86 -25.92
N LYS A 164 -9.37 -9.02 -26.52
CA LYS A 164 -10.04 -9.30 -27.78
C LYS A 164 -9.03 -9.14 -28.94
N THR A 165 -8.94 -10.16 -29.79
CA THR A 165 -8.06 -10.19 -30.97
C THR A 165 -8.88 -10.64 -32.18
N ASP A 166 -8.31 -10.55 -33.38
CA ASP A 166 -8.95 -11.03 -34.63
C ASP A 166 -9.17 -12.55 -34.62
N GLN A 167 -8.39 -13.29 -33.82
CA GLN A 167 -8.51 -14.75 -33.69
C GLN A 167 -9.42 -15.21 -32.53
N GLY A 168 -10.09 -14.27 -31.86
CA GLY A 168 -10.90 -14.52 -30.66
C GLY A 168 -10.39 -13.76 -29.42
N TYR A 169 -10.20 -14.46 -28.33
CA TYR A 169 -9.80 -13.87 -27.05
C TYR A 169 -8.49 -14.49 -26.55
N ARG A 170 -7.49 -13.68 -26.36
CA ARG A 170 -6.22 -14.07 -25.76
C ARG A 170 -6.31 -13.93 -24.25
N LEU A 171 -6.03 -15.00 -23.53
CA LEU A 171 -6.00 -15.05 -22.06
C LEU A 171 -4.56 -15.15 -21.60
N LEU A 172 -4.10 -14.16 -20.85
CA LEU A 172 -2.75 -14.08 -20.30
C LEU A 172 -2.82 -13.91 -18.79
N GLY A 173 -2.00 -14.62 -18.03
CA GLY A 173 -2.05 -14.48 -16.59
C GLY A 173 -0.97 -15.23 -15.83
N ARG A 174 -1.16 -15.23 -14.52
CA ARG A 174 -0.38 -16.06 -13.59
C ARG A 174 -1.34 -16.66 -12.58
N ASP A 175 -1.28 -17.96 -12.41
CA ASP A 175 -2.08 -18.69 -11.44
C ASP A 175 -1.62 -18.44 -9.99
N ARG A 176 -2.16 -19.20 -9.05
CA ARG A 176 -1.82 -19.12 -7.62
C ARG A 176 -0.37 -19.49 -7.36
N GLN A 177 0.20 -20.40 -8.13
CA GLN A 177 1.58 -20.87 -8.08
C GLN A 177 2.54 -19.96 -8.84
N ARG A 178 2.03 -18.89 -9.47
CA ARG A 178 2.73 -17.96 -10.36
C ARG A 178 3.11 -18.56 -11.71
N SER A 179 2.58 -19.71 -12.08
CA SER A 179 2.75 -20.31 -13.40
C SER A 179 2.12 -19.41 -14.45
N LYS A 180 2.81 -19.23 -15.58
CA LYS A 180 2.31 -18.39 -16.68
C LYS A 180 1.16 -19.09 -17.40
N ILE A 181 0.08 -18.37 -17.64
CA ILE A 181 -1.03 -18.78 -18.48
C ILE A 181 -0.96 -17.98 -19.77
N SER A 182 -1.05 -18.68 -20.91
CA SER A 182 -1.16 -18.08 -22.23
C SER A 182 -1.99 -19.03 -23.11
N THR A 183 -3.20 -18.61 -23.48
CA THR A 183 -4.08 -19.40 -24.33
C THR A 183 -4.97 -18.49 -25.18
N VAL A 184 -5.46 -19.00 -26.31
CA VAL A 184 -6.42 -18.32 -27.18
C VAL A 184 -7.72 -19.10 -27.18
N VAL A 185 -8.84 -18.41 -27.02
CA VAL A 185 -10.20 -18.98 -26.97
C VAL A 185 -11.06 -18.27 -28.02
N LYS A 186 -11.71 -19.01 -28.90
CA LYS A 186 -12.41 -18.42 -30.04
C LYS A 186 -13.77 -17.81 -29.69
N GLN A 187 -14.50 -18.39 -28.74
CA GLN A 187 -15.89 -18.03 -28.43
C GLN A 187 -16.03 -17.45 -27.04
N VAL A 188 -16.94 -16.47 -26.89
CA VAL A 188 -17.24 -15.79 -25.59
C VAL A 188 -17.66 -16.80 -24.52
N ASP A 189 -18.51 -17.77 -24.85
CA ASP A 189 -18.96 -18.77 -23.89
C ASP A 189 -17.82 -19.63 -23.33
N ALA A 190 -16.81 -19.93 -24.13
CA ALA A 190 -15.63 -20.65 -23.68
C ALA A 190 -14.77 -19.75 -22.77
N VAL A 191 -14.66 -18.43 -23.06
CA VAL A 191 -14.04 -17.45 -22.15
C VAL A 191 -14.78 -17.42 -20.83
N LEU A 192 -16.12 -17.32 -20.83
CA LEU A 192 -16.93 -17.30 -19.61
C LEU A 192 -16.69 -18.56 -18.77
N ARG A 193 -16.74 -19.75 -19.38
CA ARG A 193 -16.44 -21.01 -18.67
C ARG A 193 -15.01 -21.04 -18.08
N TYR A 194 -14.04 -20.46 -18.79
CA TYR A 194 -12.67 -20.38 -18.31
C TYR A 194 -12.57 -19.45 -17.08
N VAL A 195 -13.15 -18.25 -17.17
CA VAL A 195 -13.13 -17.26 -16.11
C VAL A 195 -13.91 -17.73 -14.88
N ASP A 196 -15.06 -18.39 -15.06
CA ASP A 196 -15.81 -18.97 -13.95
C ASP A 196 -15.00 -20.02 -13.16
N ARG A 197 -14.28 -20.90 -13.88
CA ARG A 197 -13.37 -21.85 -13.22
C ARG A 197 -12.22 -21.13 -12.49
N TRP A 198 -11.69 -20.07 -13.11
CA TRP A 198 -10.62 -19.26 -12.54
C TRP A 198 -11.03 -18.58 -11.24
N THR A 199 -12.28 -18.11 -11.15
CA THR A 199 -12.80 -17.31 -10.04
C THR A 199 -13.47 -18.11 -8.93
N ARG A 200 -13.62 -19.44 -9.07
CA ARG A 200 -14.40 -20.30 -8.15
C ARG A 200 -14.04 -20.19 -6.67
N ALA A 201 -12.77 -20.02 -6.37
CA ALA A 201 -12.27 -20.22 -5.00
C ALA A 201 -12.31 -18.97 -4.12
N GLU A 202 -12.56 -17.80 -4.70
CA GLU A 202 -12.59 -16.52 -3.98
C GLU A 202 -13.34 -15.45 -4.79
N LYS A 203 -13.57 -14.28 -4.20
CA LYS A 203 -14.23 -13.16 -4.88
C LYS A 203 -13.24 -12.39 -5.75
N TYR A 204 -13.67 -11.97 -6.92
CA TYR A 204 -12.90 -11.22 -7.92
C TYR A 204 -13.56 -9.92 -8.30
N ILE A 205 -12.77 -9.01 -8.87
CA ILE A 205 -13.22 -7.87 -9.67
C ILE A 205 -12.89 -8.10 -11.14
N VAL A 206 -13.70 -7.51 -12.00
CA VAL A 206 -13.40 -7.28 -13.40
C VAL A 206 -13.12 -5.79 -13.59
N GLN A 207 -12.01 -5.47 -14.23
CA GLN A 207 -11.51 -4.10 -14.38
C GLN A 207 -11.10 -3.84 -15.82
N GLN A 208 -11.40 -2.64 -16.29
CA GLN A 208 -10.94 -2.12 -17.57
C GLN A 208 -9.42 -2.30 -17.71
N GLY A 209 -8.99 -2.83 -18.84
CA GLY A 209 -7.60 -2.86 -19.24
C GLY A 209 -7.15 -1.49 -19.74
N LEU A 210 -5.96 -1.07 -19.36
CA LEU A 210 -5.40 0.23 -19.70
C LEU A 210 -4.20 0.07 -20.63
N ARG A 211 -4.09 0.90 -21.64
CA ARG A 211 -2.94 0.90 -22.57
C ARG A 211 -1.73 1.59 -21.94
N LEU A 212 -1.09 0.89 -21.00
CA LEU A 212 0.06 1.38 -20.21
C LEU A 212 1.42 0.98 -20.83
N GLN A 213 1.44 0.56 -22.08
CA GLN A 213 2.65 0.05 -22.74
C GLN A 213 3.53 1.19 -23.24
N LEU A 214 4.15 1.93 -22.31
CA LEU A 214 5.16 2.94 -22.62
C LEU A 214 6.50 2.33 -23.07
N VAL A 215 6.71 1.05 -22.78
CA VAL A 215 7.85 0.26 -23.25
C VAL A 215 7.33 -1.03 -23.89
N PRO A 216 7.78 -1.41 -25.09
CA PRO A 216 7.35 -2.64 -25.74
C PRO A 216 7.56 -3.88 -24.84
N LYS A 217 6.54 -4.72 -24.72
CA LYS A 217 6.54 -6.00 -23.97
C LYS A 217 6.92 -5.90 -22.48
N ARG A 218 6.86 -4.72 -21.89
CA ARG A 218 7.13 -4.52 -20.46
C ARG A 218 5.97 -3.78 -19.77
N ALA A 219 5.62 -4.24 -18.58
CA ALA A 219 4.71 -3.52 -17.72
C ALA A 219 5.45 -2.33 -17.07
N VAL A 220 4.83 -1.16 -17.09
CA VAL A 220 5.38 0.08 -16.52
C VAL A 220 4.34 0.72 -15.65
N ASP A 221 4.74 1.20 -14.47
CA ASP A 221 3.95 2.08 -13.63
C ASP A 221 4.83 3.06 -12.85
N MET A 222 4.21 4.08 -12.29
CA MET A 222 4.83 4.96 -11.31
C MET A 222 4.46 4.46 -9.91
N ARG A 223 5.47 4.20 -9.07
CA ARG A 223 5.31 4.09 -7.62
C ARG A 223 5.42 5.47 -7.01
N LEU A 224 4.33 5.95 -6.42
CA LEU A 224 4.32 7.19 -5.64
C LEU A 224 4.10 6.84 -4.17
N LEU A 225 4.89 7.43 -3.28
CA LEU A 225 4.74 7.30 -1.83
C LEU A 225 4.25 8.63 -1.26
N ILE A 226 3.08 8.60 -0.61
CA ILE A 226 2.53 9.71 0.15
C ILE A 226 2.43 9.32 1.63
N GLN A 227 2.86 10.19 2.54
CA GLN A 227 2.94 9.92 3.98
C GLN A 227 2.52 11.15 4.78
N LYS A 228 2.01 10.93 5.99
CA LYS A 228 1.86 11.99 6.99
C LYS A 228 3.24 12.40 7.50
N ASP A 229 3.45 13.70 7.62
CA ASP A 229 4.65 14.29 8.23
C ASP A 229 4.53 14.46 9.77
N GLY A 230 5.51 15.10 10.38
CA GLY A 230 5.56 15.37 11.82
C GLY A 230 4.54 16.42 12.31
N ASN A 231 3.77 17.03 11.42
CA ASN A 231 2.68 17.97 11.71
C ASN A 231 1.31 17.31 11.49
N GLY A 232 1.28 16.11 10.95
CA GLY A 232 0.06 15.40 10.62
C GLY A 232 -0.49 15.72 9.23
N ASP A 233 0.28 16.40 8.37
CA ASP A 233 -0.11 16.74 7.00
C ASP A 233 0.31 15.65 6.01
N TRP A 234 -0.51 15.42 5.00
CA TRP A 234 -0.12 14.58 3.87
C TRP A 234 0.97 15.26 3.03
N ARG A 235 2.04 14.51 2.72
CA ARG A 235 3.15 14.97 1.88
C ARG A 235 3.58 13.86 0.93
N VAL A 236 3.73 14.16 -0.34
CA VAL A 236 4.42 13.26 -1.27
C VAL A 236 5.88 13.13 -0.82
N THR A 237 6.29 11.91 -0.51
CA THR A 237 7.68 11.61 -0.12
C THR A 237 8.57 11.47 -1.35
N GLY A 238 7.99 10.96 -2.44
CA GLY A 238 8.66 10.81 -3.71
C GLY A 238 7.96 9.80 -4.61
N HIS A 239 8.48 9.69 -5.81
CA HIS A 239 7.97 8.81 -6.85
C HIS A 239 9.11 8.27 -7.72
N GLY A 240 8.88 7.15 -8.39
CA GLY A 240 9.81 6.55 -9.34
C GLY A 240 9.06 5.64 -10.32
N MET A 241 9.53 5.61 -11.56
CA MET A 241 9.03 4.66 -12.56
C MET A 241 9.57 3.28 -12.27
N ARG A 242 8.69 2.28 -12.36
CA ARG A 242 9.07 0.86 -12.31
C ARG A 242 8.85 0.26 -13.69
N VAL A 243 9.91 -0.28 -14.25
CA VAL A 243 9.87 -0.99 -15.55
C VAL A 243 10.07 -2.46 -15.27
N GLY A 244 9.02 -3.26 -15.46
CA GLY A 244 9.05 -4.71 -15.24
C GLY A 244 10.05 -5.43 -16.14
N GLY A 245 10.39 -6.65 -15.76
CA GLY A 245 11.17 -7.55 -16.60
C GLY A 245 10.45 -7.85 -17.92
N GLU A 246 11.19 -8.32 -18.91
CA GLU A 246 10.63 -8.63 -20.22
C GLU A 246 9.52 -9.69 -20.12
N ARG A 247 8.40 -9.46 -20.83
CA ARG A 247 7.19 -10.31 -20.79
C ARG A 247 6.62 -10.54 -19.38
N SER A 248 6.91 -9.64 -18.43
CA SER A 248 6.26 -9.64 -17.11
C SER A 248 4.88 -9.01 -17.20
N ALA A 249 3.88 -9.63 -16.56
CA ALA A 249 2.53 -9.05 -16.42
C ALA A 249 2.47 -7.90 -15.40
N THR A 250 3.54 -7.65 -14.65
CA THR A 250 3.61 -6.61 -13.60
C THR A 250 4.96 -5.90 -13.63
N SER A 251 4.97 -4.65 -13.19
CA SER A 251 6.15 -3.79 -13.06
C SER A 251 6.96 -4.04 -11.77
N ASN A 252 6.64 -5.09 -11.00
CA ASN A 252 7.26 -5.37 -9.72
C ASN A 252 8.78 -5.61 -9.82
N LEU A 253 9.54 -4.90 -8.99
CA LEU A 253 11.01 -4.95 -8.95
C LEU A 253 11.56 -6.34 -8.58
N HIS A 254 10.84 -7.11 -7.73
CA HIS A 254 11.23 -8.48 -7.35
C HIS A 254 11.27 -9.51 -8.51
N GLY A 255 10.84 -9.12 -9.71
CA GLY A 255 10.86 -9.97 -10.91
C GLY A 255 11.88 -9.54 -11.96
N GLY A 256 12.97 -8.85 -11.60
CA GLY A 256 13.97 -8.34 -12.53
C GLY A 256 13.58 -6.99 -13.17
N GLY A 257 12.63 -6.28 -12.56
CA GLY A 257 12.30 -4.91 -12.92
C GLY A 257 13.38 -3.92 -12.49
N LYS A 258 13.39 -2.73 -13.11
CA LYS A 258 14.29 -1.61 -12.77
C LYS A 258 13.47 -0.41 -12.33
N ALA A 259 14.02 0.37 -11.37
CA ALA A 259 13.49 1.67 -11.00
C ALA A 259 14.33 2.79 -11.62
N MET A 260 13.68 3.89 -12.00
CA MET A 260 14.34 5.06 -12.55
C MET A 260 13.56 6.35 -12.23
N PRO A 261 14.23 7.52 -12.21
CA PRO A 261 13.57 8.80 -12.02
C PRO A 261 12.47 9.06 -13.05
N VAL A 262 11.35 9.61 -12.59
CA VAL A 262 10.17 9.86 -13.45
C VAL A 262 10.50 10.80 -14.64
N PRO A 263 11.23 11.93 -14.45
CA PRO A 263 11.56 12.79 -15.57
C PRO A 263 12.42 12.11 -16.64
N GLU A 264 13.41 11.30 -16.23
CA GLU A 264 14.28 10.57 -17.16
C GLU A 264 13.49 9.58 -18.03
N PHE A 265 12.41 8.99 -17.48
CA PHE A 265 11.56 8.06 -18.20
C PHE A 265 10.55 8.74 -19.12
N LEU A 266 9.90 9.83 -18.66
CA LEU A 266 8.78 10.44 -19.37
C LEU A 266 9.19 11.49 -20.41
N ARG A 267 10.26 12.27 -20.15
CA ARG A 267 10.71 13.35 -21.06
C ARG A 267 10.96 12.91 -22.49
N PRO A 268 11.65 11.78 -22.76
CA PRO A 268 11.88 11.34 -24.14
C PRO A 268 10.60 11.06 -24.92
N ARG A 269 9.48 10.82 -24.23
CA ARG A 269 8.20 10.48 -24.86
C ARG A 269 7.23 11.66 -24.93
N PHE A 270 7.18 12.47 -23.89
CA PHE A 270 6.17 13.51 -23.73
C PHE A 270 6.73 14.94 -23.77
N GLY A 271 8.04 15.10 -23.75
CA GLY A 271 8.70 16.40 -23.61
C GLY A 271 8.65 16.94 -22.17
N ASP A 272 9.38 18.05 -21.91
CA ASP A 272 9.52 18.61 -20.56
C ASP A 272 8.20 19.13 -19.99
N ALA A 273 7.50 20.00 -20.72
CA ALA A 273 6.27 20.63 -20.27
C ALA A 273 5.21 19.57 -19.89
N ARG A 274 4.95 18.61 -20.78
CA ARG A 274 3.96 17.56 -20.53
C ARG A 274 4.37 16.62 -19.40
N THR A 275 5.67 16.35 -19.24
CA THR A 275 6.18 15.56 -18.10
C THR A 275 5.85 16.22 -16.76
N VAL A 276 6.05 17.54 -16.64
CA VAL A 276 5.70 18.30 -15.43
C VAL A 276 4.20 18.22 -15.13
N GLU A 277 3.36 18.35 -16.15
CA GLU A 277 1.90 18.22 -15.99
C GLU A 277 1.49 16.83 -15.52
N ILE A 278 2.06 15.77 -16.11
CA ILE A 278 1.79 14.37 -15.71
C ILE A 278 2.18 14.13 -14.25
N VAL A 279 3.36 14.60 -13.82
CA VAL A 279 3.80 14.47 -12.43
C VAL A 279 2.85 15.20 -11.49
N ARG A 280 2.47 16.43 -11.81
CA ARG A 280 1.51 17.20 -11.01
C ARG A 280 0.15 16.52 -10.91
N ASP A 281 -0.36 15.94 -12.00
CA ASP A 281 -1.60 15.17 -12.01
C ASP A 281 -1.51 13.92 -11.13
N CYS A 282 -0.38 13.20 -11.15
CA CYS A 282 -0.11 12.06 -10.28
C CYS A 282 -0.03 12.45 -8.79
N GLU A 283 0.56 13.59 -8.47
CA GLU A 283 0.61 14.11 -7.10
C GLU A 283 -0.78 14.53 -6.62
N GLN A 284 -1.57 15.20 -7.45
CA GLN A 284 -2.96 15.56 -7.15
C GLN A 284 -3.80 14.30 -6.89
N LEU A 285 -3.67 13.27 -7.74
CA LEU A 285 -4.28 11.96 -7.55
C LEU A 285 -3.89 11.37 -6.18
N ALA A 286 -2.63 11.48 -5.77
CA ALA A 286 -2.15 10.94 -4.51
C ALA A 286 -2.77 11.65 -3.29
N TYR A 287 -2.80 12.98 -3.29
CA TYR A 287 -3.45 13.76 -2.22
C TYR A 287 -4.93 13.44 -2.13
N GLN A 288 -5.64 13.43 -3.27
CA GLN A 288 -7.07 13.13 -3.32
C GLN A 288 -7.39 11.71 -2.83
N THR A 289 -6.56 10.73 -3.25
CA THR A 289 -6.68 9.35 -2.75
C THR A 289 -6.50 9.26 -1.24
N ALA A 290 -5.47 9.94 -0.71
CA ALA A 290 -5.17 9.91 0.72
C ALA A 290 -6.29 10.53 1.55
N GLU A 291 -6.82 11.68 1.11
CA GLU A 291 -7.94 12.37 1.74
C GLU A 291 -9.21 11.52 1.75
N SER A 292 -9.62 11.00 0.58
CA SER A 292 -10.85 10.19 0.45
C SER A 292 -10.80 8.93 1.31
N LEU A 293 -9.65 8.27 1.37
CA LEU A 293 -9.49 7.06 2.17
C LEU A 293 -9.41 7.36 3.67
N GLU A 294 -8.72 8.42 4.08
CA GLU A 294 -8.63 8.82 5.49
C GLU A 294 -10.00 9.25 6.02
N ASN A 295 -10.77 10.01 5.25
CA ASN A 295 -12.13 10.44 5.62
C ASN A 295 -13.07 9.25 5.83
N HIS A 296 -12.91 8.17 5.08
CA HIS A 296 -13.78 7.00 5.21
C HIS A 296 -13.28 5.96 6.22
N PHE A 297 -11.97 5.63 6.21
CA PHE A 297 -11.39 4.58 7.05
C PHE A 297 -10.80 5.12 8.36
N GLY A 298 -10.81 6.45 8.54
CA GLY A 298 -10.15 7.13 9.65
C GLY A 298 -8.63 7.17 9.47
N ARG A 299 -7.93 7.42 10.54
CA ARG A 299 -6.49 7.72 10.56
C ARG A 299 -5.64 6.76 9.73
N MET A 300 -4.81 7.35 8.86
CA MET A 300 -3.83 6.67 8.02
C MET A 300 -2.47 7.34 8.17
N VAL A 301 -1.38 6.63 7.86
CA VAL A 301 -0.01 7.15 7.97
C VAL A 301 0.70 7.24 6.62
N GLU A 302 0.39 6.32 5.72
CA GLU A 302 1.07 6.22 4.44
C GLU A 302 0.27 5.43 3.41
N PHE A 303 0.49 5.78 2.14
CA PHE A 303 0.05 4.99 1.00
C PHE A 303 1.15 4.93 -0.07
N GLY A 304 1.38 3.75 -0.61
CA GLY A 304 2.10 3.56 -1.87
C GLY A 304 1.09 3.39 -2.98
N LEU A 305 1.07 4.32 -3.90
CA LEU A 305 0.18 4.28 -5.04
C LEU A 305 0.91 3.70 -6.25
N ASP A 306 0.27 2.76 -6.90
CA ASP A 306 0.68 2.27 -8.21
C ASP A 306 -0.14 3.03 -9.25
N ILE A 307 0.49 3.91 -10.01
CA ILE A 307 -0.14 4.80 -10.98
C ILE A 307 0.31 4.40 -12.37
N GLY A 308 -0.65 4.04 -13.22
CA GLY A 308 -0.40 3.83 -14.64
C GLY A 308 -0.41 5.16 -15.38
N ILE A 309 0.52 5.34 -16.32
CA ILE A 309 0.49 6.45 -17.26
C ILE A 309 0.24 5.84 -18.64
N ASP A 310 -0.84 6.23 -19.31
CA ASP A 310 -1.16 5.67 -20.62
C ASP A 310 -0.37 6.35 -21.75
N VAL A 311 -0.55 5.86 -22.97
CA VAL A 311 0.18 6.35 -24.15
C VAL A 311 -0.12 7.83 -24.48
N ASN A 312 -1.18 8.41 -23.92
CA ASN A 312 -1.57 9.81 -24.07
C ASN A 312 -1.10 10.68 -22.87
N GLY A 313 -0.40 10.08 -21.91
CA GLY A 313 0.04 10.77 -20.70
C GLY A 313 -1.04 10.97 -19.64
N ARG A 314 -2.17 10.22 -19.69
CA ARG A 314 -3.19 10.25 -18.65
C ARG A 314 -2.80 9.33 -17.50
N ALA A 315 -2.97 9.84 -16.27
CA ALA A 315 -2.75 9.07 -15.05
C ALA A 315 -3.95 8.20 -14.69
N TRP A 316 -3.69 6.99 -14.17
CA TRP A 316 -4.68 6.01 -13.73
C TRP A 316 -4.26 5.37 -12.41
N LEU A 317 -5.14 5.36 -11.43
CA LEU A 317 -4.89 4.66 -10.17
C LEU A 317 -5.08 3.14 -10.36
N ILE A 318 -3.98 2.40 -10.28
CA ILE A 318 -3.98 0.94 -10.42
C ILE A 318 -4.23 0.24 -9.11
N GLU A 319 -3.52 0.67 -8.04
CA GLU A 319 -3.59 0.03 -6.73
C GLU A 319 -3.14 0.99 -5.62
N VAL A 320 -3.77 0.83 -4.44
CA VAL A 320 -3.38 1.51 -3.20
C VAL A 320 -2.82 0.49 -2.21
N ASN A 321 -1.59 0.72 -1.77
CA ASN A 321 -0.87 -0.13 -0.83
C ASN A 321 -0.70 0.59 0.52
N PRO A 322 -1.39 0.17 1.61
CA PRO A 322 -1.31 0.84 2.91
C PRO A 322 -0.03 0.53 3.71
N LYS A 323 0.76 -0.42 3.26
CA LYS A 323 2.05 -0.82 3.86
C LYS A 323 3.11 -0.96 2.77
N PRO A 324 3.45 0.15 2.09
CA PRO A 324 4.28 0.13 0.89
C PRO A 324 5.73 -0.27 1.18
N ALA A 325 6.37 -0.85 0.17
CA ALA A 325 7.80 -1.07 0.12
C ALA A 325 8.52 0.21 -0.36
N ARG A 326 9.79 0.39 0.02
CA ARG A 326 10.61 1.58 -0.27
C ARG A 326 11.74 1.30 -1.26
N GLU A 327 11.80 0.10 -1.82
CA GLU A 327 12.87 -0.36 -2.71
C GLU A 327 13.06 0.55 -3.92
N VAL A 328 11.99 1.15 -4.45
CA VAL A 328 12.05 2.08 -5.58
C VAL A 328 13.06 3.22 -5.34
N PHE A 329 13.06 3.82 -4.15
CA PHE A 329 14.00 4.91 -3.83
C PHE A 329 15.42 4.40 -3.67
N ARG A 330 15.61 3.22 -3.08
CA ARG A 330 16.93 2.60 -2.94
C ARG A 330 17.55 2.27 -4.29
N GLU A 331 16.77 1.71 -5.20
CA GLU A 331 17.25 1.33 -6.54
C GLU A 331 17.58 2.54 -7.41
N MET A 332 16.86 3.66 -7.23
CA MET A 332 17.16 4.92 -7.91
C MET A 332 18.32 5.69 -7.27
N GLY A 333 18.88 5.25 -6.14
CA GLY A 333 19.86 6.03 -5.39
C GLY A 333 19.28 7.29 -4.72
N ALA A 334 17.95 7.40 -4.58
CA ALA A 334 17.26 8.55 -4.02
C ALA A 334 17.36 8.56 -2.47
N VAL A 335 18.56 8.82 -1.96
CA VAL A 335 18.93 8.69 -0.53
C VAL A 335 18.05 9.53 0.38
N GLN A 336 17.78 10.78 -0.01
CA GLN A 336 16.97 11.70 0.80
C GLN A 336 15.52 11.22 0.92
N GLN A 337 14.89 10.85 -0.20
CA GLN A 337 13.53 10.30 -0.21
C GLN A 337 13.45 8.99 0.57
N TYR A 338 14.49 8.16 0.47
CA TYR A 338 14.54 6.91 1.22
C TYR A 338 14.61 7.15 2.74
N LYS A 339 15.43 8.12 3.21
CA LYS A 339 15.47 8.52 4.62
C LYS A 339 14.14 9.03 5.10
N GLN A 340 13.52 9.96 4.36
CA GLN A 340 12.19 10.48 4.68
C GLN A 340 11.12 9.39 4.73
N ALA A 341 11.15 8.43 3.77
CA ALA A 341 10.23 7.31 3.73
C ALA A 341 10.33 6.39 4.96
N ILE A 342 11.49 6.36 5.62
CA ILE A 342 11.70 5.62 6.87
C ILE A 342 11.25 6.45 8.09
N SER A 343 11.60 7.74 8.16
CA SER A 343 11.38 8.58 9.35
C SER A 343 9.92 9.01 9.53
N ARG A 344 9.23 9.40 8.46
CA ARG A 344 7.87 9.97 8.50
C ARG A 344 6.84 9.16 9.30
N PRO A 345 6.75 7.83 9.22
CA PRO A 345 5.82 7.07 10.06
C PRO A 345 6.08 7.23 11.57
N ILE A 346 7.34 7.41 11.97
CA ILE A 346 7.71 7.67 13.37
C ILE A 346 7.42 9.11 13.74
N GLU A 347 7.76 10.08 12.88
CA GLU A 347 7.45 11.51 13.08
C GLU A 347 5.95 11.71 13.33
N TYR A 348 5.10 11.07 12.50
CA TYR A 348 3.65 11.13 12.66
C TYR A 348 3.17 10.43 13.95
N ALA A 349 3.73 9.27 14.29
CA ALA A 349 3.39 8.60 15.55
C ALA A 349 3.77 9.45 16.76
N MET A 350 4.91 10.16 16.71
CA MET A 350 5.34 11.12 17.74
C MET A 350 4.41 12.34 17.80
N TYR A 351 3.95 12.86 16.67
CA TYR A 351 2.95 13.92 16.61
C TYR A 351 1.67 13.51 17.34
N LEU A 352 1.14 12.32 17.05
CA LEU A 352 -0.05 11.80 17.72
C LEU A 352 0.14 11.60 19.24
N ALA A 353 1.31 11.10 19.65
CA ALA A 353 1.63 10.94 21.06
C ALA A 353 1.61 12.29 21.81
N ARG A 354 2.13 13.35 21.18
CA ARG A 354 2.17 14.71 21.75
C ARG A 354 0.78 15.34 21.81
N THR A 355 0.01 15.30 20.73
CA THR A 355 -1.33 15.90 20.65
C THR A 355 -2.31 15.26 21.63
N LYS A 356 -2.32 13.92 21.72
CA LYS A 356 -3.14 13.22 22.72
C LYS A 356 -2.75 13.58 24.14
N GLY A 357 -1.47 13.69 24.43
CA GLY A 357 -0.99 14.10 25.76
C GLY A 357 -1.42 15.53 26.14
N GLN A 358 -1.57 16.43 25.17
CA GLN A 358 -2.11 17.78 25.38
C GLN A 358 -3.61 17.74 25.67
N GLU A 359 -4.41 17.04 24.86
CA GLU A 359 -5.87 16.88 25.06
C GLU A 359 -6.20 16.26 26.43
N GLU A 360 -5.42 15.26 26.88
CA GLU A 360 -5.62 14.65 28.20
C GLU A 360 -5.30 15.62 29.35
N LYS A 361 -4.29 16.47 29.19
CA LYS A 361 -3.97 17.53 30.17
C LYS A 361 -5.05 18.57 30.20
N GLU A 362 -5.53 19.10 29.09
CA GLU A 362 -6.60 20.10 29.00
C GLU A 362 -7.90 19.59 29.62
N LYS A 363 -8.29 18.33 29.33
CA LYS A 363 -9.46 17.69 29.97
C LYS A 363 -9.31 17.56 31.50
N LYS A 364 -8.08 17.34 31.99
CA LYS A 364 -7.83 17.27 33.44
C LYS A 364 -7.91 18.64 34.09
N TYR A 365 -7.38 19.69 33.46
CA TYR A 365 -7.47 21.05 33.93
C TYR A 365 -8.92 21.58 33.95
N SER A 366 -9.70 21.34 32.89
CA SER A 366 -11.11 21.75 32.82
C SER A 366 -11.98 21.05 33.87
N ARG A 367 -11.70 19.76 34.17
CA ARG A 367 -12.41 19.04 35.26
C ARG A 367 -12.05 19.54 36.67
N VAL A 368 -10.85 20.04 36.87
CA VAL A 368 -10.41 20.63 38.16
C VAL A 368 -11.00 22.02 38.35
N SER A 369 -11.04 22.82 37.27
CA SER A 369 -11.65 24.17 37.30
C SER A 369 -13.19 24.13 37.44
N ALA A 370 -13.85 23.09 36.92
CA ALA A 370 -15.31 22.92 37.07
C ALA A 370 -15.74 22.35 38.44
N ARG A 371 -14.81 21.95 39.30
CA ARG A 371 -15.07 21.49 40.69
C ARG A 371 -14.70 22.53 41.76
N ARG A 372 -14.21 23.69 41.36
CA ARG A 372 -14.05 24.88 42.20
C ARG A 372 -15.17 25.88 41.89
#